data_c106d3c8b4709a9808488c0337feba73
#
_entry.id   c106d3c8b4709a9808488c0337feba73
#
_cell.length_a   1.000
_cell.length_b   1.000
_cell.length_c   1.000
_cell.angle_alpha   90.00
_cell.angle_beta   90.00
_cell.angle_gamma   90.00
#
_symmetry.space_group_name_H-M   'P 1'
#
loop_
_entity.id
_entity.type
_entity.pdbx_description
1 polymer ?
#
loop_
_entity_poly.entity_id
_entity_poly.type
_entity_poly.pdbx_seq_one_letter_code
_entity_poly.pdbx_strand_id
1 'polypeptide(L)'
;MNGSIDSMRHWLEARGCHLASCWAMGSDLDTILASRDADLDLVVSYGGLGAARVLRERAGIPYRIGIPFPHCASFRGDAACPPEGPAYIIGETVFAESLSRALEAAVGLPFTAIVPMETDDELLLPGTLCLTDEDELSPVLREAALIIADPLYQPICPADAAFLSLPHIAFSGRLYEKTIPNLIEEEAFTDFVQKVQKNLGKLPQNRV
;
A
#
# COMPACT_ATOMS: atom_id res chain seq x y z
N MET A 1 -1.35 -4.88 16.99
CA MET A 1 -1.09 -5.13 15.55
C MET A 1 -2.41 -5.51 14.90
N ASN A 2 -2.65 -5.14 13.66
CA ASN A 2 -3.92 -5.34 12.96
C ASN A 2 -4.11 -6.75 12.35
N GLY A 3 -3.26 -7.73 12.68
CA GLY A 3 -3.33 -9.10 12.15
C GLY A 3 -2.68 -9.32 10.78
N SER A 4 -2.10 -8.29 10.14
CA SER A 4 -1.55 -8.40 8.78
C SER A 4 -0.47 -9.48 8.63
N ILE A 5 0.35 -9.72 9.65
CA ILE A 5 1.39 -10.77 9.62
C ILE A 5 0.74 -12.16 9.56
N ASP A 6 -0.29 -12.38 10.37
CA ASP A 6 -0.99 -13.68 10.39
C ASP A 6 -1.73 -13.90 9.06
N SER A 7 -2.35 -12.86 8.51
CA SER A 7 -3.01 -12.94 7.20
C SER A 7 -2.00 -13.19 6.07
N MET A 8 -0.80 -12.58 6.09
CA MET A 8 0.28 -12.91 5.15
C MET A 8 0.75 -14.36 5.29
N ARG A 9 0.89 -14.85 6.51
CA ARG A 9 1.24 -16.26 6.76
C ARG A 9 0.21 -17.19 6.13
N HIS A 10 -1.07 -17.00 6.41
CA HIS A 10 -2.15 -17.80 5.84
C HIS A 10 -2.19 -17.71 4.30
N TRP A 11 -1.92 -16.51 3.75
CA TRP A 11 -1.84 -16.32 2.31
C TRP A 11 -0.71 -17.14 1.66
N LEU A 12 0.47 -17.22 2.32
CA LEU A 12 1.62 -18.03 1.88
C LEU A 12 1.29 -19.53 1.99
N GLU A 13 0.77 -19.97 3.13
CA GLU A 13 0.42 -21.37 3.39
C GLU A 13 -0.62 -21.89 2.39
N ALA A 14 -1.63 -21.09 2.05
CA ALA A 14 -2.62 -21.43 1.03
C ALA A 14 -2.03 -21.65 -0.37
N ARG A 15 -0.80 -21.18 -0.60
CA ARG A 15 -0.03 -21.35 -1.86
C ARG A 15 1.07 -22.39 -1.75
N GLY A 16 1.08 -23.17 -0.68
CA GLY A 16 2.09 -24.21 -0.43
C GLY A 16 3.46 -23.66 0.00
N CYS A 17 3.51 -22.38 0.40
CA CYS A 17 4.73 -21.77 0.94
C CYS A 17 4.75 -21.87 2.47
N HIS A 18 5.91 -22.11 3.04
CA HIS A 18 6.11 -22.07 4.48
C HIS A 18 6.84 -20.79 4.88
N LEU A 19 6.33 -20.08 5.90
CA LEU A 19 7.01 -18.91 6.46
C LEU A 19 8.17 -19.36 7.37
N ALA A 20 9.39 -19.33 6.83
CA ALA A 20 10.59 -19.73 7.56
C ALA A 20 10.98 -18.69 8.63
N SER A 21 10.82 -17.40 8.31
CA SER A 21 11.21 -16.29 9.18
C SER A 21 10.33 -15.06 8.91
N CYS A 22 10.11 -14.24 9.95
CA CYS A 22 9.42 -12.96 9.81
C CYS A 22 10.14 -11.93 10.69
N TRP A 23 10.74 -10.92 10.05
CA TRP A 23 11.44 -9.85 10.75
C TRP A 23 10.48 -8.72 11.10
N ALA A 24 9.86 -8.84 12.26
CA ALA A 24 8.91 -7.89 12.78
C ALA A 24 9.07 -7.70 14.29
N MET A 25 8.29 -6.82 14.90
CA MET A 25 8.29 -6.66 16.36
C MET A 25 7.95 -7.99 17.05
N GLY A 26 8.80 -8.42 17.98
CA GLY A 26 8.69 -9.69 18.69
C GLY A 26 9.53 -10.82 18.09
N SER A 27 10.27 -10.57 17.01
CA SER A 27 11.25 -11.54 16.51
C SER A 27 12.46 -11.64 17.42
N ASP A 28 12.96 -12.85 17.61
CA ASP A 28 14.19 -13.16 18.32
C ASP A 28 15.34 -13.49 17.34
N LEU A 29 16.53 -13.74 17.89
CA LEU A 29 17.70 -14.07 17.09
C LEU A 29 17.55 -15.38 16.34
N ASP A 30 16.87 -16.37 16.92
CA ASP A 30 16.67 -17.68 16.28
C ASP A 30 15.74 -17.53 15.06
N THR A 31 14.69 -16.73 15.19
CA THR A 31 13.80 -16.35 14.06
C THR A 31 14.60 -15.67 12.94
N ILE A 32 15.48 -14.73 13.28
CA ILE A 32 16.33 -14.05 12.29
C ILE A 32 17.31 -15.03 11.63
N LEU A 33 17.93 -15.91 12.39
CA LEU A 33 18.87 -16.91 11.86
C LEU A 33 18.18 -17.92 10.92
N ALA A 34 16.92 -18.26 11.16
CA ALA A 34 16.14 -19.15 10.30
C ALA A 34 15.93 -18.59 8.88
N SER A 35 16.09 -17.29 8.67
CA SER A 35 15.97 -16.68 7.34
C SER A 35 16.97 -17.21 6.31
N ARG A 36 18.14 -17.69 6.75
CA ARG A 36 19.16 -18.28 5.86
C ARG A 36 18.72 -19.56 5.15
N ASP A 37 17.69 -20.21 5.67
CA ASP A 37 17.16 -21.46 5.14
C ASP A 37 15.95 -21.22 4.20
N ALA A 38 15.64 -19.95 3.91
CA ALA A 38 14.56 -19.58 3.01
C ALA A 38 14.98 -19.66 1.52
N ASP A 39 14.05 -20.04 0.67
CA ASP A 39 14.23 -20.06 -0.80
C ASP A 39 13.98 -18.70 -1.44
N LEU A 40 13.22 -17.83 -0.78
CA LEU A 40 12.79 -16.52 -1.25
C LEU A 40 12.55 -15.59 -0.06
N ASP A 41 12.96 -14.34 -0.19
CA ASP A 41 12.63 -13.26 0.73
C ASP A 41 11.52 -12.36 0.14
N LEU A 42 10.60 -11.89 0.98
CA LEU A 42 9.54 -10.97 0.59
C LEU A 42 9.69 -9.63 1.34
N VAL A 43 10.09 -8.61 0.60
CA VAL A 43 10.25 -7.24 1.11
C VAL A 43 8.88 -6.55 1.09
N VAL A 44 8.29 -6.36 2.27
CA VAL A 44 6.95 -5.76 2.44
C VAL A 44 6.98 -4.29 2.90
N SER A 45 8.18 -3.73 3.08
CA SER A 45 8.40 -2.33 3.42
C SER A 45 9.82 -1.89 3.07
N TYR A 46 10.04 -0.58 2.95
CA TYR A 46 11.36 0.02 2.75
C TYR A 46 12.42 -0.53 3.72
N GLY A 47 12.06 -0.65 5.01
CA GLY A 47 12.98 -1.11 6.04
C GLY A 47 13.50 -2.54 5.83
N GLY A 48 12.83 -3.37 5.04
CA GLY A 48 13.26 -4.74 4.72
C GLY A 48 14.31 -4.83 3.63
N LEU A 49 14.43 -3.81 2.74
CA LEU A 49 15.28 -3.89 1.54
C LEU A 49 16.76 -4.09 1.86
N GLY A 50 17.30 -3.39 2.86
CA GLY A 50 18.70 -3.52 3.26
C GLY A 50 19.05 -4.94 3.72
N ALA A 51 18.15 -5.56 4.48
CA ALA A 51 18.30 -6.94 4.93
C ALA A 51 18.22 -7.94 3.77
N ALA A 52 17.27 -7.76 2.86
CA ALA A 52 17.10 -8.60 1.66
C ALA A 52 18.34 -8.57 0.76
N ARG A 53 18.94 -7.39 0.56
CA ARG A 53 20.21 -7.25 -0.19
C ARG A 53 21.35 -8.05 0.46
N VAL A 54 21.47 -8.00 1.79
CA VAL A 54 22.48 -8.78 2.54
C VAL A 54 22.23 -10.28 2.41
N LEU A 55 20.98 -10.74 2.52
CA LEU A 55 20.61 -12.14 2.35
C LEU A 55 20.92 -12.63 0.93
N ARG A 56 20.61 -11.82 -0.08
CA ARG A 56 20.95 -12.14 -1.47
C ARG A 56 22.46 -12.24 -1.69
N GLU A 57 23.23 -11.28 -1.17
CA GLU A 57 24.69 -11.22 -1.35
C GLU A 57 25.40 -12.36 -0.62
N ARG A 58 25.00 -12.65 0.63
CA ARG A 58 25.73 -13.58 1.51
C ARG A 58 25.21 -15.01 1.47
N ALA A 59 23.93 -15.21 1.24
CA ALA A 59 23.26 -16.52 1.23
C ALA A 59 22.68 -16.91 -0.13
N GLY A 60 22.72 -16.02 -1.14
CA GLY A 60 22.17 -16.28 -2.46
C GLY A 60 20.64 -16.31 -2.51
N ILE A 61 19.96 -15.84 -1.45
CA ILE A 61 18.49 -15.85 -1.36
C ILE A 61 17.92 -14.72 -2.21
N PRO A 62 17.16 -15.01 -3.27
CA PRO A 62 16.51 -13.98 -4.07
C PRO A 62 15.40 -13.29 -3.26
N TYR A 63 15.05 -12.05 -3.62
CA TYR A 63 13.91 -11.38 -3.01
C TYR A 63 12.92 -10.85 -4.05
N ARG A 64 11.69 -10.66 -3.60
CA ARG A 64 10.61 -9.96 -4.29
C ARG A 64 10.10 -8.82 -3.41
N ILE A 65 9.59 -7.78 -4.05
CA ILE A 65 9.10 -6.58 -3.38
C ILE A 65 7.58 -6.51 -3.59
N GLY A 66 6.82 -6.28 -2.52
CA GLY A 66 5.39 -6.05 -2.59
C GLY A 66 4.61 -6.66 -1.43
N ILE A 67 3.39 -6.16 -1.24
CA ILE A 67 2.42 -6.69 -0.28
C ILE A 67 1.37 -7.50 -1.04
N PRO A 68 1.06 -8.73 -0.59
CA PRO A 68 0.11 -9.59 -1.27
C PRO A 68 -1.34 -9.22 -0.93
N PHE A 69 -1.80 -8.07 -1.46
CA PHE A 69 -3.23 -7.72 -1.37
C PHE A 69 -4.07 -8.71 -2.18
N PRO A 70 -5.31 -8.96 -1.77
CA PRO A 70 -6.22 -9.81 -2.52
C PRO A 70 -6.43 -9.28 -3.94
N HIS A 71 -6.38 -10.16 -4.93
CA HIS A 71 -6.86 -9.84 -6.26
C HIS A 71 -8.36 -10.09 -6.25
N CYS A 72 -9.15 -9.05 -6.07
CA CYS A 72 -10.58 -9.16 -6.27
C CYS A 72 -10.82 -9.56 -7.73
N ALA A 73 -11.24 -10.83 -7.93
CA ALA A 73 -11.77 -11.26 -9.20
C ALA A 73 -12.93 -10.33 -9.54
N SER A 74 -12.68 -9.42 -10.48
CA SER A 74 -13.65 -8.58 -11.18
C SER A 74 -14.96 -8.30 -10.44
N PHE A 75 -15.00 -7.29 -9.58
CA PHE A 75 -16.23 -6.53 -9.41
C PHE A 75 -16.49 -5.76 -10.71
N ARG A 76 -17.10 -6.43 -11.69
CA ARG A 76 -17.74 -5.77 -12.82
C ARG A 76 -19.10 -5.27 -12.31
N GLY A 77 -19.07 -4.20 -11.51
CA GLY A 77 -20.17 -3.26 -11.43
C GLY A 77 -20.12 -2.40 -12.69
N ASP A 78 -21.21 -1.72 -13.01
CA ASP A 78 -21.22 -0.69 -14.06
C ASP A 78 -19.99 0.20 -13.84
N ALA A 79 -19.12 0.27 -14.85
CA ALA A 79 -17.87 0.99 -14.77
C ALA A 79 -18.16 2.39 -14.24
N ALA A 80 -17.67 2.71 -13.06
CA ALA A 80 -17.73 4.08 -12.58
C ALA A 80 -17.09 4.94 -13.67
N CYS A 81 -17.79 5.97 -14.10
CA CYS A 81 -17.24 6.94 -15.04
C CYS A 81 -15.90 7.41 -14.42
N PRO A 82 -14.79 7.40 -15.18
CA PRO A 82 -13.52 7.84 -14.63
C PRO A 82 -13.69 9.23 -14.02
N PRO A 83 -13.16 9.48 -12.83
CA PRO A 83 -13.26 10.80 -12.21
C PRO A 83 -12.57 11.83 -13.08
N GLU A 84 -13.07 13.06 -13.10
CA GLU A 84 -12.38 14.19 -13.72
C GLU A 84 -11.18 14.59 -12.85
N GLY A 85 -10.08 13.86 -12.96
CA GLY A 85 -8.85 14.07 -12.24
C GLY A 85 -8.20 12.80 -11.73
N PRO A 86 -6.91 12.87 -11.32
CA PRO A 86 -6.15 11.73 -10.85
C PRO A 86 -6.60 11.23 -9.48
N ALA A 87 -6.41 9.93 -9.25
CA ALA A 87 -6.55 9.29 -7.95
C ALA A 87 -5.17 8.99 -7.37
N TYR A 88 -4.91 9.50 -6.18
CA TYR A 88 -3.61 9.37 -5.50
C TYR A 88 -3.70 8.49 -4.26
N ILE A 89 -2.63 7.74 -4.03
CA ILE A 89 -2.40 6.99 -2.78
C ILE A 89 -1.12 7.52 -2.15
N ILE A 90 -1.23 8.20 -1.01
CA ILE A 90 -0.07 8.70 -0.27
C ILE A 90 0.30 7.68 0.80
N GLY A 91 1.53 7.14 0.70
CA GLY A 91 1.94 6.07 1.61
C GLY A 91 3.44 5.78 1.59
N GLU A 92 3.84 4.82 2.42
CA GLU A 92 5.15 4.21 2.33
C GLU A 92 5.27 3.47 0.99
N THR A 93 6.45 3.46 0.39
CA THR A 93 6.68 3.06 -1.00
C THR A 93 6.07 1.72 -1.35
N VAL A 94 6.47 0.65 -0.66
CA VAL A 94 6.02 -0.71 -0.97
C VAL A 94 4.51 -0.86 -0.76
N PHE A 95 3.99 -0.20 0.30
CA PHE A 95 2.56 -0.21 0.60
C PHE A 95 1.74 0.55 -0.46
N ALA A 96 2.12 1.79 -0.76
CA ALA A 96 1.38 2.64 -1.70
C ALA A 96 1.35 2.04 -3.11
N GLU A 97 2.48 1.53 -3.59
CA GLU A 97 2.58 0.92 -4.90
C GLU A 97 1.84 -0.43 -5.00
N SER A 98 1.95 -1.27 -3.96
CA SER A 98 1.21 -2.53 -3.94
C SER A 98 -0.31 -2.30 -3.90
N LEU A 99 -0.76 -1.31 -3.11
CA LEU A 99 -2.17 -0.94 -3.02
C LEU A 99 -2.67 -0.30 -4.32
N SER A 100 -1.87 0.56 -4.96
CA SER A 100 -2.18 1.16 -6.25
C SER A 100 -2.52 0.09 -7.30
N ARG A 101 -1.63 -0.89 -7.46
CA ARG A 101 -1.85 -2.01 -8.39
C ARG A 101 -3.08 -2.86 -8.05
N ALA A 102 -3.28 -3.13 -6.75
CA ALA A 102 -4.41 -3.93 -6.30
C ALA A 102 -5.75 -3.20 -6.56
N LEU A 103 -5.80 -1.90 -6.30
CA LEU A 103 -6.98 -1.08 -6.57
C LEU A 103 -7.21 -0.89 -8.07
N GLU A 104 -6.16 -0.68 -8.88
CA GLU A 104 -6.27 -0.62 -10.33
C GLU A 104 -6.88 -1.91 -10.89
N ALA A 105 -6.41 -3.06 -10.44
CA ALA A 105 -6.97 -4.35 -10.84
C ALA A 105 -8.44 -4.55 -10.40
N ALA A 106 -8.81 -4.04 -9.22
CA ALA A 106 -10.15 -4.19 -8.65
C ALA A 106 -11.17 -3.20 -9.22
N VAL A 107 -10.76 -1.95 -9.47
CA VAL A 107 -11.63 -0.83 -9.85
C VAL A 107 -11.59 -0.55 -11.36
N GLY A 108 -10.50 -0.93 -12.03
CA GLY A 108 -10.29 -0.68 -13.47
C GLY A 108 -9.88 0.76 -13.79
N LEU A 109 -9.41 1.52 -12.81
CA LEU A 109 -8.95 2.90 -12.95
C LEU A 109 -7.51 3.03 -12.42
N PRO A 110 -6.66 3.87 -13.03
CA PRO A 110 -5.29 4.07 -12.57
C PRO A 110 -5.25 4.80 -11.23
N PHE A 111 -4.33 4.36 -10.37
CA PHE A 111 -3.98 5.03 -9.12
C PHE A 111 -2.50 5.36 -9.13
N THR A 112 -2.14 6.59 -8.79
CA THR A 112 -0.75 7.03 -8.71
C THR A 112 -0.30 7.02 -7.26
N ALA A 113 0.78 6.28 -6.97
CA ALA A 113 1.41 6.30 -5.65
C ALA A 113 2.22 7.59 -5.46
N ILE A 114 2.07 8.22 -4.30
CA ILE A 114 2.89 9.34 -3.83
C ILE A 114 3.63 8.89 -2.58
N VAL A 115 4.96 9.02 -2.60
CA VAL A 115 5.84 8.65 -1.50
C VAL A 115 6.41 9.93 -0.88
N PRO A 116 5.91 10.34 0.30
CA PRO A 116 6.31 11.59 0.95
C PRO A 116 7.48 11.41 1.93
N MET A 117 8.34 10.42 1.69
CA MET A 117 9.47 10.10 2.54
C MET A 117 10.65 9.62 1.71
N GLU A 118 11.83 9.63 2.32
CA GLU A 118 13.02 9.03 1.71
C GLU A 118 12.77 7.55 1.38
N THR A 119 13.15 7.14 0.17
CA THR A 119 13.03 5.78 -0.32
C THR A 119 14.22 5.42 -1.21
N ASP A 120 14.29 4.16 -1.59
CA ASP A 120 15.33 3.64 -2.49
C ASP A 120 14.77 3.51 -3.91
N ASP A 121 15.56 3.90 -4.91
CA ASP A 121 15.16 3.87 -6.32
C ASP A 121 14.74 2.47 -6.79
N GLU A 122 15.28 1.40 -6.19
CA GLU A 122 14.91 0.01 -6.51
C GLU A 122 13.46 -0.31 -6.11
N LEU A 123 12.90 0.44 -5.16
CA LEU A 123 11.51 0.27 -4.73
C LEU A 123 10.52 1.03 -5.62
N LEU A 124 10.99 2.05 -6.36
CA LEU A 124 10.11 2.94 -7.13
C LEU A 124 9.67 2.27 -8.43
N LEU A 125 8.36 2.31 -8.68
CA LEU A 125 7.79 1.89 -9.96
C LEU A 125 7.65 3.09 -10.91
N PRO A 126 7.63 2.83 -12.23
CA PRO A 126 7.36 3.88 -13.21
C PRO A 126 6.03 4.59 -12.91
N GLY A 127 6.08 5.91 -12.78
CA GLY A 127 4.91 6.74 -12.49
C GLY A 127 4.67 7.06 -11.02
N THR A 128 5.41 6.44 -10.09
CA THR A 128 5.40 6.83 -8.69
C THR A 128 6.01 8.23 -8.50
N LEU A 129 5.36 9.06 -7.71
CA LEU A 129 5.84 10.40 -7.37
C LEU A 129 6.53 10.37 -6.00
N CYS A 130 7.78 10.76 -5.95
CA CYS A 130 8.52 10.94 -4.69
C CYS A 130 8.53 12.43 -4.36
N LEU A 131 7.68 12.85 -3.40
CA LEU A 131 7.44 14.25 -3.04
C LEU A 131 7.61 14.39 -1.52
N THR A 132 8.80 14.74 -1.09
CA THR A 132 9.16 14.78 0.34
C THR A 132 8.84 16.11 1.01
N ASP A 133 8.48 17.13 0.24
CA ASP A 133 8.14 18.47 0.70
C ASP A 133 6.65 18.76 0.51
N GLU A 134 6.02 19.40 1.50
CA GLU A 134 4.62 19.83 1.41
C GLU A 134 4.39 20.87 0.30
N ASP A 135 5.39 21.69 0.01
CA ASP A 135 5.33 22.68 -1.07
C ASP A 135 5.31 22.03 -2.46
N GLU A 136 5.91 20.84 -2.61
CA GLU A 136 5.84 20.03 -3.82
C GLU A 136 4.54 19.21 -3.90
N LEU A 137 4.06 18.72 -2.77
CA LEU A 137 2.88 17.89 -2.68
C LEU A 137 1.58 18.66 -2.94
N SER A 138 1.45 19.85 -2.35
CA SER A 138 0.24 20.68 -2.43
C SER A 138 -0.21 21.01 -3.87
N PRO A 139 0.67 21.41 -4.80
CA PRO A 139 0.28 21.66 -6.19
C PRO A 139 -0.26 20.41 -6.91
N VAL A 140 0.34 19.23 -6.64
CA VAL A 140 -0.09 17.95 -7.24
C VAL A 140 -1.47 17.56 -6.75
N LEU A 141 -1.75 17.76 -5.46
CA LEU A 141 -3.05 17.40 -4.88
C LEU A 141 -4.20 18.30 -5.34
N ARG A 142 -3.92 19.52 -5.86
CA ARG A 142 -4.99 20.45 -6.31
C ARG A 142 -5.87 19.88 -7.42
N GLU A 143 -5.33 19.01 -8.26
CA GLU A 143 -6.05 18.39 -9.37
C GLU A 143 -6.65 17.03 -9.01
N ALA A 144 -6.44 16.57 -7.77
CA ALA A 144 -6.89 15.27 -7.34
C ALA A 144 -8.41 15.14 -7.33
N ALA A 145 -8.92 14.07 -7.91
CA ALA A 145 -10.31 13.66 -7.75
C ALA A 145 -10.49 12.83 -6.46
N LEU A 146 -9.55 11.94 -6.17
CA LEU A 146 -9.55 11.10 -4.98
C LEU A 146 -8.16 11.06 -4.36
N ILE A 147 -8.10 11.20 -3.04
CA ILE A 147 -6.88 11.05 -2.25
C ILE A 147 -7.12 9.98 -1.18
N ILE A 148 -6.31 8.93 -1.21
CA ILE A 148 -6.27 7.87 -0.18
C ILE A 148 -4.99 8.10 0.62
N ALA A 149 -5.13 8.47 1.89
CA ALA A 149 -3.97 8.84 2.71
C ALA A 149 -4.24 8.67 4.21
N ASP A 150 -3.16 8.73 4.99
CA ASP A 150 -3.27 8.88 6.44
C ASP A 150 -4.04 10.17 6.79
N PRO A 151 -4.88 10.15 7.84
CA PRO A 151 -5.66 11.34 8.26
C PRO A 151 -4.84 12.61 8.49
N LEU A 152 -3.54 12.50 8.78
CA LEU A 152 -2.65 13.65 8.94
C LEU A 152 -2.47 14.48 7.66
N TYR A 153 -2.73 13.89 6.48
CA TYR A 153 -2.67 14.60 5.21
C TYR A 153 -3.97 15.38 4.90
N GLN A 154 -5.08 15.08 5.58
CA GLN A 154 -6.36 15.73 5.29
C GLN A 154 -6.32 17.27 5.29
N PRO A 155 -5.58 17.95 6.21
CA PRO A 155 -5.55 19.42 6.24
C PRO A 155 -4.97 20.08 4.98
N ILE A 156 -4.10 19.39 4.24
CA ILE A 156 -3.49 19.92 3.00
C ILE A 156 -4.22 19.48 1.73
N CYS A 157 -5.23 18.64 1.86
CA CYS A 157 -6.01 18.18 0.72
C CYS A 157 -7.05 19.24 0.31
N PRO A 158 -7.31 19.38 -1.02
CA PRO A 158 -8.36 20.26 -1.50
C PRO A 158 -9.74 19.87 -0.96
N ALA A 159 -10.55 20.87 -0.63
CA ALA A 159 -11.89 20.64 -0.07
C ALA A 159 -12.87 19.97 -1.07
N ASP A 160 -12.58 20.06 -2.35
CA ASP A 160 -13.37 19.48 -3.45
C ASP A 160 -12.86 18.09 -3.89
N ALA A 161 -11.69 17.66 -3.43
CA ALA A 161 -11.23 16.29 -3.62
C ALA A 161 -11.94 15.33 -2.64
N ALA A 162 -12.28 14.14 -3.10
CA ALA A 162 -12.72 13.09 -2.21
C ALA A 162 -11.52 12.60 -1.37
N PHE A 163 -11.63 12.64 -0.05
CA PHE A 163 -10.61 12.10 0.86
C PHE A 163 -11.08 10.80 1.47
N LEU A 164 -10.32 9.73 1.28
CA LEU A 164 -10.52 8.44 1.93
C LEU A 164 -9.40 8.17 2.93
N SER A 165 -9.73 8.26 4.20
CA SER A 165 -8.79 8.02 5.30
C SER A 165 -8.31 6.57 5.30
N LEU A 166 -6.99 6.40 5.25
CA LEU A 166 -6.28 5.13 5.39
C LEU A 166 -5.09 5.33 6.33
N PRO A 167 -5.31 5.17 7.66
CA PRO A 167 -4.24 5.37 8.63
C PRO A 167 -3.09 4.40 8.40
N HIS A 168 -1.86 4.90 8.55
CA HIS A 168 -0.65 4.10 8.42
C HIS A 168 0.35 4.40 9.53
N ILE A 169 0.92 3.35 10.13
CA ILE A 169 1.78 3.47 11.32
C ILE A 169 3.06 4.28 11.06
N ALA A 170 3.54 4.33 9.82
CA ALA A 170 4.73 5.13 9.45
C ALA A 170 4.48 6.64 9.52
N PHE A 171 3.22 7.10 9.46
CA PHE A 171 2.84 8.51 9.51
C PHE A 171 2.28 8.91 10.86
N SER A 172 1.12 8.37 11.21
CA SER A 172 0.41 8.72 12.46
C SER A 172 0.81 7.88 13.67
N GLY A 173 1.76 6.96 13.51
CA GLY A 173 2.21 6.09 14.59
C GLY A 173 1.06 5.30 15.19
N ARG A 174 0.91 5.35 16.52
CA ARG A 174 -0.17 4.64 17.23
C ARG A 174 -1.46 5.42 17.37
N LEU A 175 -1.53 6.64 16.85
CA LEU A 175 -2.68 7.52 17.02
C LEU A 175 -3.98 6.86 16.51
N TYR A 176 -3.90 6.20 15.36
CA TYR A 176 -5.02 5.52 14.70
C TYR A 176 -4.86 4.00 14.65
N GLU A 177 -3.95 3.41 15.45
CA GLU A 177 -3.59 1.99 15.39
C GLU A 177 -4.81 1.05 15.37
N LYS A 178 -5.84 1.36 16.16
CA LYS A 178 -7.06 0.53 16.26
C LYS A 178 -7.96 0.60 15.02
N THR A 179 -7.75 1.56 14.14
CA THR A 179 -8.56 1.80 12.95
C THR A 179 -7.83 1.47 11.65
N ILE A 180 -6.56 1.02 11.73
CA ILE A 180 -5.81 0.55 10.56
C ILE A 180 -6.45 -0.74 10.07
N PRO A 181 -7.00 -0.77 8.84
CA PRO A 181 -7.60 -1.98 8.30
C PRO A 181 -6.53 -3.01 7.94
N ASN A 182 -6.85 -4.29 8.09
CA ASN A 182 -6.02 -5.37 7.58
C ASN A 182 -6.41 -5.67 6.13
N LEU A 183 -5.87 -4.92 5.18
CA LEU A 183 -6.21 -5.04 3.77
C LEU A 183 -5.67 -6.32 3.09
N ILE A 184 -4.96 -7.18 3.81
CA ILE A 184 -4.55 -8.51 3.31
C ILE A 184 -5.71 -9.50 3.41
N GLU A 185 -6.67 -9.25 4.28
CA GLU A 185 -7.90 -10.03 4.36
C GLU A 185 -8.87 -9.64 3.26
N GLU A 186 -9.43 -10.66 2.59
CA GLU A 186 -10.30 -10.48 1.42
C GLU A 186 -11.56 -9.66 1.73
N GLU A 187 -12.19 -9.88 2.89
CA GLU A 187 -13.37 -9.14 3.32
C GLU A 187 -13.05 -7.66 3.56
N ALA A 188 -11.97 -7.37 4.31
CA ALA A 188 -11.54 -6.00 4.60
C ALA A 188 -11.11 -5.26 3.33
N PHE A 189 -10.43 -5.95 2.41
CA PHE A 189 -10.05 -5.38 1.12
C PHE A 189 -11.29 -5.09 0.25
N THR A 190 -12.24 -6.01 0.19
CA THR A 190 -13.50 -5.84 -0.54
C THR A 190 -14.29 -4.64 -0.04
N ASP A 191 -14.43 -4.50 1.28
CA ASP A 191 -15.07 -3.34 1.91
C ASP A 191 -14.35 -2.03 1.57
N PHE A 192 -13.01 -2.07 1.53
CA PHE A 192 -12.22 -0.92 1.16
C PHE A 192 -12.42 -0.53 -0.31
N VAL A 193 -12.42 -1.50 -1.23
CA VAL A 193 -12.71 -1.29 -2.66
C VAL A 193 -14.10 -0.67 -2.85
N GLN A 194 -15.11 -1.13 -2.13
CA GLN A 194 -16.46 -0.54 -2.19
C GLN A 194 -16.47 0.92 -1.73
N LYS A 195 -15.71 1.26 -0.68
CA LYS A 195 -15.55 2.66 -0.23
C LYS A 195 -14.88 3.52 -1.30
N VAL A 196 -13.84 3.00 -1.97
CA VAL A 196 -13.17 3.67 -3.08
C VAL A 196 -14.16 3.95 -4.20
N GLN A 197 -14.88 2.93 -4.68
CA GLN A 197 -15.88 3.06 -5.76
C GLN A 197 -16.99 4.07 -5.39
N LYS A 198 -17.49 4.03 -4.15
CA LYS A 198 -18.50 4.98 -3.67
C LYS A 198 -18.00 6.43 -3.69
N ASN A 199 -16.74 6.67 -3.37
CA ASN A 199 -16.16 8.02 -3.41
C ASN A 199 -15.93 8.48 -4.85
N LEU A 200 -15.49 7.60 -5.73
CA LEU A 200 -15.38 7.90 -7.17
C LEU A 200 -16.74 8.24 -7.81
N GLY A 201 -17.81 7.54 -7.44
CA GLY A 201 -19.17 7.79 -7.95
C GLY A 201 -19.87 9.03 -7.38
N LYS A 202 -19.32 9.69 -6.35
CA LYS A 202 -19.86 10.93 -5.77
C LYS A 202 -19.30 12.21 -6.36
N LEU A 203 -18.25 12.11 -7.17
CA LEU A 203 -17.61 13.27 -7.77
C LEU A 203 -18.57 13.91 -8.79
N PRO A 204 -18.75 15.25 -8.77
CA PRO A 204 -19.63 15.92 -9.71
C PRO A 204 -19.14 15.69 -11.14
N GLN A 205 -20.07 15.27 -12.02
CA GLN A 205 -19.80 15.00 -13.44
C GLN A 205 -19.61 16.28 -14.27
N ASN A 206 -19.50 17.47 -13.64
CA ASN A 206 -19.40 18.77 -14.31
C ASN A 206 -18.41 19.68 -13.61
N ARG A 207 -17.14 19.62 -13.98
CA ARG A 207 -16.26 20.80 -13.97
C ARG A 207 -16.15 21.25 -15.44
N VAL A 208 -17.11 22.06 -15.90
CA VAL A 208 -17.01 22.81 -17.15
C VAL A 208 -16.24 24.09 -16.92
#